data_f605809bb3727443b49fadac3f5bc5ce
#
_entry.id   f605809bb3727443b49fadac3f5bc5ce
#
_cell.length_a   1.000
_cell.length_b   1.000
_cell.length_c   1.000
_cell.angle_alpha   90.00
_cell.angle_beta   90.00
_cell.angle_gamma   90.00
#
_symmetry.space_group_name_H-M   'P 1'
#
loop_
_entity.id
_entity.type
_entity.pdbx_description
1 polymer ?
#
loop_
_entity_poly.entity_id
_entity_poly.type
_entity_poly.pdbx_seq_one_letter_code
_entity_poly.pdbx_strand_id
1 'polypeptide(L)'
;MRTLVESNNVSFAYQNSTEPALQDISLRIRPGECVLFCGRSGCGKTTFSRLLNGLAPMFYPGELTGSCTVSGLLAGSAAIEQYVPLVGSVFQNPKTQYFNVDTTAELAFPCENSGMPPTAIRQRVQEVVAQFHLEALMDRSVFKISGGEKQRVAFAAACMLGPKLLVLDEPTSNLDAGAIRQLHDMIAAMKQVGMTIVLAEHRLAWVQDVVDRYFFFEAGQLTAVWTAADFAALPETTLQNAGLRARDLTACREKLRQKTTMQCTGVPILEVQNLTLGYHRRSLIRALPDMSFAAGEIVGLMGHNGIGKSTLAKTLCGLMEPLGGQILWEGKTANARTRLHKSFLVMQDVNYQLFSDSVREEILLGAAHPKLVDTVMQALGLNGLADRHPMSLSGGQKQRVVVAAAMLSDKPLILLDEPTSGLDRGNMEQVRRLLQQLKTQGKTIVVITHDEELAADWCDRIIALQD
;
A
#
# COMPACT_ATOMS: atom_id res chain seq x y z
N MET A 1 -31.88 -8.23 17.30
CA MET A 1 -30.79 -7.21 17.45
C MET A 1 -30.77 -6.36 16.19
N ARG A 2 -30.63 -5.03 16.34
CA ARG A 2 -30.62 -4.11 15.18
C ARG A 2 -29.33 -4.34 14.37
N THR A 3 -29.43 -4.57 13.07
CA THR A 3 -28.30 -4.77 12.15
C THR A 3 -28.06 -3.47 11.40
N LEU A 4 -26.81 -3.06 11.21
CA LEU A 4 -26.46 -1.87 10.42
C LEU A 4 -26.19 -2.24 8.97
N VAL A 5 -25.46 -3.35 8.75
CA VAL A 5 -25.22 -3.93 7.43
C VAL A 5 -25.77 -5.35 7.41
N GLU A 6 -26.56 -5.66 6.40
CA GLU A 6 -27.07 -7.01 6.16
C GLU A 6 -26.97 -7.36 4.67
N SER A 7 -26.32 -8.47 4.38
CA SER A 7 -26.29 -9.06 3.05
C SER A 7 -26.87 -10.47 3.07
N ASN A 8 -27.65 -10.80 2.05
CA ASN A 8 -28.26 -12.10 1.89
C ASN A 8 -28.00 -12.57 0.44
N ASN A 9 -27.20 -13.62 0.29
CA ASN A 9 -26.82 -14.28 -0.97
C ASN A 9 -26.39 -13.28 -2.05
N VAL A 10 -25.56 -12.31 -1.67
CA VAL A 10 -25.09 -11.26 -2.60
C VAL A 10 -24.05 -11.82 -3.53
N SER A 11 -24.33 -11.71 -4.85
CA SER A 11 -23.34 -11.94 -5.89
C SER A 11 -23.22 -10.71 -6.77
N PHE A 12 -21.99 -10.41 -7.23
CA PHE A 12 -21.73 -9.25 -8.08
C PHE A 12 -20.68 -9.57 -9.14
N ALA A 13 -21.00 -9.28 -10.40
CA ALA A 13 -20.08 -9.37 -11.52
C ALA A 13 -19.93 -8.01 -12.19
N TYR A 14 -18.70 -7.52 -12.40
CA TYR A 14 -18.47 -6.30 -13.18
C TYR A 14 -18.84 -6.49 -14.65
N GLN A 15 -19.35 -5.46 -15.29
CA GLN A 15 -19.85 -5.50 -16.65
C GLN A 15 -18.86 -6.09 -17.67
N ASN A 16 -17.56 -5.90 -17.47
CA ASN A 16 -16.50 -6.37 -18.38
C ASN A 16 -15.75 -7.59 -17.84
N SER A 17 -16.30 -8.31 -16.86
CA SER A 17 -15.69 -9.50 -16.27
C SER A 17 -16.48 -10.74 -16.65
N THR A 18 -15.77 -11.81 -17.00
CA THR A 18 -16.37 -13.14 -17.22
C THR A 18 -16.61 -13.89 -15.92
N GLU A 19 -15.95 -13.49 -14.83
CA GLU A 19 -16.06 -14.13 -13.53
C GLU A 19 -16.68 -13.18 -12.51
N PRO A 20 -17.58 -13.68 -11.63
CA PRO A 20 -18.14 -12.87 -10.58
C PRO A 20 -17.08 -12.49 -9.55
N ALA A 21 -17.09 -11.24 -9.12
CA ALA A 21 -16.20 -10.72 -8.10
C ALA A 21 -16.68 -11.08 -6.68
N LEU A 22 -17.97 -11.34 -6.50
CA LEU A 22 -18.60 -11.80 -5.27
C LEU A 22 -19.60 -12.91 -5.59
N GLN A 23 -19.68 -13.94 -4.73
CA GLN A 23 -20.56 -15.09 -4.89
C GLN A 23 -21.20 -15.46 -3.54
N ASP A 24 -22.53 -15.39 -3.48
CA ASP A 24 -23.38 -15.80 -2.36
C ASP A 24 -22.93 -15.27 -0.96
N ILE A 25 -22.51 -14.01 -0.90
CA ILE A 25 -22.07 -13.40 0.35
C ILE A 25 -23.27 -13.12 1.26
N SER A 26 -23.31 -13.78 2.41
CA SER A 26 -24.29 -13.54 3.47
C SER A 26 -23.57 -13.16 4.76
N LEU A 27 -23.77 -11.94 5.24
CA LEU A 27 -23.16 -11.46 6.49
C LEU A 27 -24.01 -10.40 7.17
N ARG A 28 -23.73 -10.17 8.44
CA ARG A 28 -24.35 -9.10 9.25
C ARG A 28 -23.30 -8.39 10.08
N ILE A 29 -23.39 -7.05 10.10
CA ILE A 29 -22.58 -6.19 10.95
C ILE A 29 -23.50 -5.39 11.86
N ARG A 30 -23.19 -5.41 13.16
CA ARG A 30 -23.97 -4.70 14.18
C ARG A 30 -23.47 -3.27 14.35
N PRO A 31 -24.31 -2.35 14.83
CA PRO A 31 -23.84 -1.02 15.21
C PRO A 31 -22.73 -1.10 16.27
N GLY A 32 -21.69 -0.28 16.10
CA GLY A 32 -20.54 -0.20 16.99
C GLY A 32 -19.49 -1.30 16.81
N GLU A 33 -19.70 -2.27 15.89
CA GLU A 33 -18.67 -3.28 15.58
C GLU A 33 -17.57 -2.69 14.70
N CYS A 34 -16.32 -3.07 15.00
CA CYS A 34 -15.19 -2.93 14.11
C CYS A 34 -14.89 -4.29 13.47
N VAL A 35 -15.06 -4.41 12.16
CA VAL A 35 -14.86 -5.65 11.43
C VAL A 35 -13.77 -5.52 10.38
N LEU A 36 -13.02 -6.59 10.17
CA LEU A 36 -11.94 -6.62 9.20
C LEU A 36 -12.24 -7.66 8.12
N PHE A 37 -12.23 -7.20 6.85
CA PHE A 37 -12.25 -8.05 5.69
C PHE A 37 -10.82 -8.42 5.33
N CYS A 38 -10.48 -9.69 5.44
CA CYS A 38 -9.16 -10.22 5.12
C CYS A 38 -9.25 -11.29 4.02
N GLY A 39 -8.12 -11.56 3.36
CA GLY A 39 -8.02 -12.49 2.24
C GLY A 39 -7.04 -12.00 1.19
N ARG A 40 -6.79 -12.80 0.16
CA ARG A 40 -5.84 -12.50 -0.91
C ARG A 40 -6.28 -11.30 -1.76
N SER A 41 -5.37 -10.72 -2.50
CA SER A 41 -5.69 -9.68 -3.49
C SER A 41 -6.65 -10.23 -4.54
N GLY A 42 -7.68 -9.43 -4.88
CA GLY A 42 -8.70 -9.85 -5.84
C GLY A 42 -9.78 -10.80 -5.30
N CYS A 43 -9.79 -11.12 -4.01
CA CYS A 43 -10.80 -12.03 -3.42
C CYS A 43 -12.18 -11.38 -3.16
N GLY A 44 -12.40 -10.12 -3.53
CA GLY A 44 -13.70 -9.45 -3.43
C GLY A 44 -13.84 -8.41 -2.31
N LYS A 45 -12.87 -8.20 -1.42
CA LYS A 45 -12.94 -7.21 -0.30
C LYS A 45 -13.34 -5.81 -0.76
N THR A 46 -12.59 -5.23 -1.69
CA THR A 46 -12.86 -3.90 -2.26
C THR A 46 -14.21 -3.85 -2.97
N THR A 47 -14.60 -4.93 -3.65
CA THR A 47 -15.92 -5.01 -4.31
C THR A 47 -17.05 -4.98 -3.29
N PHE A 48 -16.91 -5.72 -2.19
CA PHE A 48 -17.90 -5.68 -1.12
C PHE A 48 -17.92 -4.32 -0.42
N SER A 49 -16.77 -3.71 -0.17
CA SER A 49 -16.67 -2.33 0.34
C SER A 49 -17.40 -1.32 -0.55
N ARG A 50 -17.32 -1.48 -1.89
CA ARG A 50 -18.04 -0.64 -2.86
C ARG A 50 -19.55 -0.84 -2.83
N LEU A 51 -20.06 -1.99 -2.44
CA LEU A 51 -21.49 -2.18 -2.19
C LEU A 51 -21.93 -1.44 -0.93
N LEU A 52 -21.08 -1.43 0.13
CA LEU A 52 -21.40 -0.78 1.39
C LEU A 52 -21.52 0.75 1.28
N ASN A 53 -20.76 1.36 0.39
CA ASN A 53 -20.78 2.81 0.18
C ASN A 53 -21.58 3.25 -1.06
N GLY A 54 -22.31 2.33 -1.69
CA GLY A 54 -23.19 2.60 -2.83
C GLY A 54 -22.47 2.83 -4.17
N LEU A 55 -21.13 2.68 -4.23
CA LEU A 55 -20.36 2.88 -5.46
C LEU A 55 -20.59 1.75 -6.48
N ALA A 56 -20.85 0.53 -6.04
CA ALA A 56 -21.29 -0.57 -6.90
C ALA A 56 -22.80 -0.80 -6.69
N PRO A 57 -23.59 -0.95 -7.73
CA PRO A 57 -23.25 -0.93 -9.16
C PRO A 57 -23.26 0.47 -9.80
N MET A 58 -23.48 1.57 -9.07
CA MET A 58 -23.70 2.92 -9.63
C MET A 58 -22.52 3.47 -10.46
N PHE A 59 -21.33 3.52 -9.86
CA PHE A 59 -20.10 4.01 -10.52
C PHE A 59 -19.22 2.88 -11.06
N TYR A 60 -19.42 1.68 -10.53
CA TYR A 60 -18.78 0.46 -11.00
C TYR A 60 -19.88 -0.46 -11.54
N PRO A 61 -20.27 -0.29 -12.83
CA PRO A 61 -21.41 -1.01 -13.40
C PRO A 61 -21.17 -2.52 -13.41
N GLY A 62 -22.23 -3.26 -13.11
CA GLY A 62 -22.21 -4.69 -13.01
C GLY A 62 -23.57 -5.27 -12.65
N GLU A 63 -23.68 -6.58 -12.67
CA GLU A 63 -24.88 -7.33 -12.31
C GLU A 63 -24.82 -7.68 -10.82
N LEU A 64 -25.81 -7.20 -10.06
CA LEU A 64 -25.97 -7.45 -8.63
C LEU A 64 -27.18 -8.36 -8.42
N THR A 65 -26.99 -9.49 -7.75
CA THR A 65 -28.07 -10.39 -7.31
C THR A 65 -28.03 -10.54 -5.79
N GLY A 66 -29.15 -11.05 -5.21
CA GLY A 66 -29.32 -11.05 -3.77
C GLY A 66 -29.67 -9.67 -3.22
N SER A 67 -29.40 -9.41 -1.95
CA SER A 67 -29.70 -8.12 -1.31
C SER A 67 -28.60 -7.71 -0.34
N CYS A 68 -28.17 -6.44 -0.44
CA CYS A 68 -27.26 -5.81 0.52
C CYS A 68 -27.86 -4.51 1.02
N THR A 69 -28.05 -4.39 2.32
CA THR A 69 -28.60 -3.16 2.93
C THR A 69 -27.60 -2.55 3.91
N VAL A 70 -27.51 -1.22 3.88
CA VAL A 70 -26.69 -0.42 4.81
C VAL A 70 -27.61 0.62 5.46
N SER A 71 -27.83 0.51 6.75
CA SER A 71 -28.76 1.39 7.49
C SER A 71 -30.17 1.46 6.86
N GLY A 72 -30.60 0.37 6.19
CA GLY A 72 -31.88 0.28 5.47
C GLY A 72 -31.85 0.69 4.01
N LEU A 73 -30.77 1.25 3.52
CA LEU A 73 -30.58 1.53 2.08
C LEU A 73 -30.19 0.26 1.33
N LEU A 74 -30.91 -0.05 0.27
CA LEU A 74 -30.63 -1.22 -0.59
C LEU A 74 -29.64 -0.87 -1.68
N ALA A 75 -28.52 -1.60 -1.75
CA ALA A 75 -27.52 -1.43 -2.80
C ALA A 75 -28.14 -1.68 -4.17
N GLY A 76 -27.74 -0.84 -5.14
CA GLY A 76 -28.28 -0.87 -6.51
C GLY A 76 -29.64 -0.19 -6.70
N SER A 77 -30.34 0.18 -5.61
CA SER A 77 -31.64 0.87 -5.69
C SER A 77 -31.61 2.26 -5.05
N ALA A 78 -30.85 2.43 -3.97
CA ALA A 78 -30.72 3.72 -3.31
C ALA A 78 -29.76 4.64 -4.06
N ALA A 79 -30.12 5.92 -4.18
CA ALA A 79 -29.26 6.94 -4.78
C ALA A 79 -28.02 7.20 -3.91
N ILE A 80 -26.90 7.58 -4.54
CA ILE A 80 -25.61 7.75 -3.85
C ILE A 80 -25.70 8.85 -2.75
N GLU A 81 -26.49 9.89 -2.98
CA GLU A 81 -26.69 11.00 -2.08
C GLU A 81 -27.28 10.55 -0.73
N GLN A 82 -28.01 9.43 -0.72
CA GLN A 82 -28.56 8.84 0.50
C GLN A 82 -27.48 8.14 1.34
N TYR A 83 -26.42 7.64 0.70
CA TYR A 83 -25.29 7.02 1.40
C TYR A 83 -24.36 8.06 2.05
N VAL A 84 -24.18 9.22 1.43
CA VAL A 84 -23.24 10.26 1.86
C VAL A 84 -23.33 10.61 3.36
N PRO A 85 -24.53 10.86 3.96
CA PRO A 85 -24.61 11.15 5.39
C PRO A 85 -24.48 9.92 6.30
N LEU A 86 -24.50 8.71 5.74
CA LEU A 86 -24.53 7.45 6.50
C LEU A 86 -23.19 6.71 6.47
N VAL A 87 -22.43 6.86 5.38
CA VAL A 87 -21.21 6.10 5.15
C VAL A 87 -20.06 7.03 4.80
N GLY A 88 -19.07 7.08 5.68
CA GLY A 88 -17.78 7.70 5.40
C GLY A 88 -16.84 6.68 4.73
N SER A 89 -16.15 7.08 3.67
CA SER A 89 -15.24 6.20 2.93
C SER A 89 -13.82 6.75 2.89
N VAL A 90 -12.85 5.87 3.12
CA VAL A 90 -11.43 6.16 2.94
C VAL A 90 -10.86 5.16 1.93
N PHE A 91 -10.38 5.64 0.79
CA PHE A 91 -9.89 4.81 -0.30
C PHE A 91 -8.40 4.49 -0.14
N GLN A 92 -7.97 3.42 -0.80
CA GLN A 92 -6.58 2.95 -0.81
C GLN A 92 -5.58 4.04 -1.19
N ASN A 93 -5.92 4.89 -2.16
CA ASN A 93 -5.08 6.02 -2.56
C ASN A 93 -5.74 7.34 -2.15
N PRO A 94 -5.29 8.00 -1.09
CA PRO A 94 -5.89 9.26 -0.65
C PRO A 94 -5.76 10.37 -1.70
N LYS A 95 -4.78 10.30 -2.61
CA LYS A 95 -4.62 11.32 -3.68
C LYS A 95 -5.82 11.37 -4.63
N THR A 96 -6.55 10.27 -4.80
CA THR A 96 -7.74 10.21 -5.68
C THR A 96 -9.01 10.67 -4.97
N GLN A 97 -8.93 10.94 -3.66
CA GLN A 97 -10.06 11.36 -2.84
C GLN A 97 -10.13 12.87 -2.65
N TYR A 98 -9.01 13.58 -2.83
CA TYR A 98 -8.93 15.03 -2.63
C TYR A 98 -9.54 15.82 -3.78
N PHE A 99 -10.37 16.80 -3.43
CA PHE A 99 -10.99 17.76 -4.36
C PHE A 99 -10.39 19.16 -4.22
N ASN A 100 -9.86 19.50 -3.05
CA ASN A 100 -9.34 20.82 -2.75
C ASN A 100 -7.81 20.83 -2.70
N VAL A 101 -7.23 22.01 -2.89
CA VAL A 101 -5.77 22.23 -2.79
C VAL A 101 -5.32 22.54 -1.36
N ASP A 102 -6.26 22.80 -0.48
CA ASP A 102 -6.07 23.24 0.89
C ASP A 102 -6.75 22.26 1.86
N THR A 103 -6.09 21.94 2.98
CA THR A 103 -6.56 20.95 3.95
C THR A 103 -7.81 21.38 4.70
N THR A 104 -7.95 22.68 5.00
CA THR A 104 -9.14 23.22 5.70
C THR A 104 -10.36 23.18 4.77
N ALA A 105 -10.17 23.57 3.50
CA ALA A 105 -11.21 23.46 2.47
C ALA A 105 -11.61 22.00 2.22
N GLU A 106 -10.65 21.07 2.24
CA GLU A 106 -10.94 19.63 2.08
C GLU A 106 -11.81 19.09 3.23
N LEU A 107 -11.57 19.50 4.47
CA LEU A 107 -12.43 19.13 5.59
C LEU A 107 -13.81 19.78 5.49
N ALA A 108 -13.93 21.03 5.03
CA ALA A 108 -15.21 21.70 4.87
C ALA A 108 -16.09 21.11 3.76
N PHE A 109 -15.45 20.59 2.71
CA PHE A 109 -16.10 20.15 1.46
C PHE A 109 -17.29 19.19 1.62
N PRO A 110 -17.26 18.12 2.45
CA PRO A 110 -18.42 17.26 2.65
C PRO A 110 -19.63 18.01 3.22
N CYS A 111 -19.39 18.95 4.14
CA CYS A 111 -20.44 19.74 4.77
C CYS A 111 -21.03 20.80 3.81
N GLU A 112 -20.19 21.41 2.97
CA GLU A 112 -20.60 22.34 1.92
C GLU A 112 -21.52 21.65 0.91
N ASN A 113 -21.13 20.47 0.42
CA ASN A 113 -21.91 19.66 -0.50
C ASN A 113 -23.25 19.19 0.11
N SER A 114 -23.32 19.07 1.43
CA SER A 114 -24.55 18.73 2.16
C SER A 114 -25.42 19.95 2.48
N GLY A 115 -25.04 21.16 2.04
CA GLY A 115 -25.80 22.40 2.23
C GLY A 115 -25.79 22.91 3.67
N MET A 116 -24.80 22.54 4.50
CA MET A 116 -24.71 23.05 5.87
C MET A 116 -24.42 24.56 5.90
N PRO A 117 -24.97 25.31 6.87
CA PRO A 117 -24.67 26.75 7.02
C PRO A 117 -23.18 26.99 7.32
N PRO A 118 -22.55 28.09 6.83
CA PRO A 118 -21.14 28.35 7.02
C PRO A 118 -20.67 28.41 8.49
N THR A 119 -21.53 28.82 9.40
CA THR A 119 -21.24 28.82 10.85
C THR A 119 -21.13 27.40 11.42
N ALA A 120 -22.05 26.54 11.03
CA ALA A 120 -22.04 25.11 11.43
C ALA A 120 -20.84 24.37 10.82
N ILE A 121 -20.46 24.68 9.55
CA ILE A 121 -19.28 24.11 8.92
C ILE A 121 -18.02 24.46 9.71
N ARG A 122 -17.83 25.75 10.05
CA ARG A 122 -16.67 26.21 10.83
C ARG A 122 -16.58 25.52 12.19
N GLN A 123 -17.70 25.43 12.89
CA GLN A 123 -17.76 24.73 14.17
C GLN A 123 -17.39 23.25 13.99
N ARG A 124 -17.97 22.58 13.00
CA ARG A 124 -17.72 21.15 12.75
C ARG A 124 -16.25 20.88 12.35
N VAL A 125 -15.64 21.75 11.54
CA VAL A 125 -14.21 21.65 11.22
C VAL A 125 -13.37 21.75 12.50
N GLN A 126 -13.64 22.72 13.38
CA GLN A 126 -12.93 22.87 14.65
C GLN A 126 -13.07 21.63 15.55
N GLU A 127 -14.29 21.07 15.67
CA GLU A 127 -14.55 19.84 16.43
C GLU A 127 -13.71 18.65 15.91
N VAL A 128 -13.72 18.42 14.58
CA VAL A 128 -13.03 17.30 13.96
C VAL A 128 -11.50 17.50 14.00
N VAL A 129 -11.03 18.73 13.79
CA VAL A 129 -9.61 19.08 13.93
C VAL A 129 -9.11 18.78 15.35
N ALA A 130 -9.85 19.21 16.36
CA ALA A 130 -9.50 18.94 17.76
C ALA A 130 -9.59 17.44 18.09
N GLN A 131 -10.62 16.74 17.61
CA GLN A 131 -10.82 15.31 17.83
C GLN A 131 -9.65 14.45 17.30
N PHE A 132 -9.07 14.82 16.16
CA PHE A 132 -8.02 14.06 15.51
C PHE A 132 -6.64 14.73 15.57
N HIS A 133 -6.48 15.80 16.35
CA HIS A 133 -5.22 16.54 16.52
C HIS A 133 -4.61 16.94 15.18
N LEU A 134 -5.38 17.67 14.36
CA LEU A 134 -4.98 18.08 13.02
C LEU A 134 -4.57 19.55 12.93
N GLU A 135 -4.46 20.28 14.05
CA GLU A 135 -4.20 21.72 14.10
C GLU A 135 -2.98 22.13 13.26
N ALA A 136 -1.90 21.36 13.35
CA ALA A 136 -0.66 21.60 12.62
C ALA A 136 -0.79 21.38 11.09
N LEU A 137 -1.88 20.76 10.65
CA LEU A 137 -2.13 20.47 9.23
C LEU A 137 -3.07 21.48 8.58
N MET A 138 -3.72 22.32 9.35
CA MET A 138 -4.70 23.29 8.80
C MET A 138 -4.01 24.35 7.95
N ASP A 139 -4.75 24.87 6.96
CA ASP A 139 -4.32 25.90 6.01
C ASP A 139 -3.04 25.52 5.22
N ARG A 140 -2.79 24.21 5.07
CA ARG A 140 -1.66 23.71 4.31
C ARG A 140 -2.09 23.16 2.94
N SER A 141 -1.24 23.34 1.95
CA SER A 141 -1.47 22.72 0.65
C SER A 141 -1.40 21.19 0.74
N VAL A 142 -2.41 20.49 0.23
CA VAL A 142 -2.46 19.02 0.15
C VAL A 142 -1.29 18.43 -0.64
N PHE A 143 -0.66 19.22 -1.52
CA PHE A 143 0.52 18.79 -2.28
C PHE A 143 1.81 18.83 -1.46
N LYS A 144 1.82 19.56 -0.33
CA LYS A 144 3.00 19.76 0.53
C LYS A 144 2.99 18.92 1.80
N ILE A 145 1.91 18.18 2.07
CA ILE A 145 1.81 17.27 3.21
C ILE A 145 2.22 15.85 2.82
N SER A 146 2.75 15.10 3.80
CA SER A 146 3.19 13.71 3.63
C SER A 146 2.02 12.75 3.34
N GLY A 147 2.33 11.52 2.91
CA GLY A 147 1.32 10.47 2.67
C GLY A 147 0.50 10.14 3.93
N GLY A 148 1.14 10.05 5.09
CA GLY A 148 0.47 9.82 6.37
C GLY A 148 -0.42 10.97 6.78
N GLU A 149 0.05 12.23 6.63
CA GLU A 149 -0.77 13.42 6.87
C GLU A 149 -1.98 13.47 5.95
N LYS A 150 -1.81 13.13 4.66
CA LYS A 150 -2.93 12.97 3.71
C LYS A 150 -3.94 11.96 4.23
N GLN A 151 -3.50 10.77 4.64
CA GLN A 151 -4.41 9.74 5.13
C GLN A 151 -5.23 10.22 6.34
N ARG A 152 -4.60 10.95 7.25
CA ARG A 152 -5.30 11.54 8.42
C ARG A 152 -6.35 12.57 8.01
N VAL A 153 -6.04 13.46 7.08
CA VAL A 153 -7.01 14.44 6.57
C VAL A 153 -8.16 13.75 5.82
N ALA A 154 -7.87 12.74 4.98
CA ALA A 154 -8.90 11.97 4.28
C ALA A 154 -9.82 11.21 5.25
N PHE A 155 -9.26 10.62 6.32
CA PHE A 155 -10.04 9.98 7.37
C PHE A 155 -10.93 11.00 8.10
N ALA A 156 -10.39 12.14 8.46
CA ALA A 156 -11.15 13.21 9.13
C ALA A 156 -12.27 13.75 8.23
N ALA A 157 -12.00 13.95 6.92
CA ALA A 157 -13.02 14.36 5.94
C ALA A 157 -14.16 13.33 5.86
N ALA A 158 -13.86 12.03 5.88
CA ALA A 158 -14.87 10.97 5.91
C ALA A 158 -15.74 10.99 7.18
N CYS A 159 -15.26 11.60 8.27
CA CYS A 159 -15.98 11.74 9.54
C CYS A 159 -16.79 13.04 9.66
N MET A 160 -16.66 13.99 8.74
CA MET A 160 -17.24 15.34 8.85
C MET A 160 -18.77 15.33 9.00
N LEU A 161 -19.47 14.45 8.31
CA LEU A 161 -20.92 14.35 8.36
C LEU A 161 -21.45 13.49 9.52
N GLY A 162 -20.57 12.95 10.37
CA GLY A 162 -20.97 12.05 11.47
C GLY A 162 -21.60 10.75 10.96
N PRO A 163 -20.97 10.01 10.03
CA PRO A 163 -21.55 8.81 9.44
C PRO A 163 -21.83 7.74 10.51
N LYS A 164 -22.67 6.75 10.17
CA LYS A 164 -22.94 5.58 11.04
C LYS A 164 -21.96 4.43 10.75
N LEU A 165 -21.39 4.43 9.58
CA LEU A 165 -20.44 3.43 9.08
C LEU A 165 -19.22 4.11 8.48
N LEU A 166 -18.03 3.69 8.88
CA LEU A 166 -16.77 4.02 8.19
C LEU A 166 -16.31 2.79 7.41
N VAL A 167 -16.00 2.97 6.14
CA VAL A 167 -15.44 1.94 5.25
C VAL A 167 -14.04 2.37 4.82
N LEU A 168 -13.03 1.62 5.22
CA LEU A 168 -11.63 1.90 4.91
C LEU A 168 -11.07 0.76 4.05
N ASP A 169 -10.65 1.07 2.83
CA ASP A 169 -10.08 0.10 1.89
C ASP A 169 -8.56 0.28 1.81
N GLU A 170 -7.82 -0.68 2.35
CA GLU A 170 -6.36 -0.72 2.46
C GLU A 170 -5.74 0.61 2.93
N PRO A 171 -6.20 1.18 4.06
CA PRO A 171 -5.81 2.53 4.46
C PRO A 171 -4.34 2.66 4.87
N THR A 172 -3.62 1.55 5.10
CA THR A 172 -2.20 1.55 5.46
C THR A 172 -1.24 1.41 4.28
N SER A 173 -1.76 1.33 3.05
CA SER A 173 -0.92 1.30 1.85
C SER A 173 0.01 2.53 1.82
N ASN A 174 1.31 2.33 1.69
CA ASN A 174 2.32 3.38 1.63
C ASN A 174 2.54 4.19 2.94
N LEU A 175 2.02 3.75 4.09
CA LEU A 175 2.25 4.39 5.37
C LEU A 175 3.43 3.76 6.12
N ASP A 176 4.25 4.61 6.74
CA ASP A 176 5.26 4.17 7.69
C ASP A 176 4.64 3.82 9.06
N ALA A 177 5.44 3.21 9.93
CA ALA A 177 4.98 2.77 11.24
C ALA A 177 4.42 3.91 12.11
N GLY A 178 4.93 5.14 11.96
CA GLY A 178 4.43 6.32 12.67
C GLY A 178 3.03 6.71 12.22
N ALA A 179 2.84 6.80 10.89
CA ALA A 179 1.55 7.12 10.30
C ALA A 179 0.50 6.01 10.56
N ILE A 180 0.91 4.73 10.55
CA ILE A 180 0.03 3.61 10.90
C ILE A 180 -0.45 3.74 12.35
N ARG A 181 0.42 4.06 13.33
CA ARG A 181 0.01 4.28 14.72
C ARG A 181 -0.99 5.43 14.84
N GLN A 182 -0.73 6.56 14.18
CA GLN A 182 -1.68 7.69 14.19
C GLN A 182 -3.05 7.31 13.61
N LEU A 183 -3.08 6.55 12.52
CA LEU A 183 -4.33 6.06 11.94
C LEU A 183 -5.05 5.08 12.88
N HIS A 184 -4.30 4.18 13.52
CA HIS A 184 -4.84 3.28 14.55
C HIS A 184 -5.52 4.06 15.67
N ASP A 185 -4.86 5.09 16.21
CA ASP A 185 -5.40 5.90 17.30
C ASP A 185 -6.72 6.60 16.89
N MET A 186 -6.80 7.08 15.64
CA MET A 186 -8.02 7.67 15.10
C MET A 186 -9.15 6.63 15.00
N ILE A 187 -8.85 5.42 14.53
CA ILE A 187 -9.82 4.30 14.44
C ILE A 187 -10.28 3.88 15.84
N ALA A 188 -9.35 3.73 16.78
CA ALA A 188 -9.65 3.38 18.17
C ALA A 188 -10.57 4.43 18.83
N ALA A 189 -10.28 5.72 18.63
CA ALA A 189 -11.13 6.81 19.12
C ALA A 189 -12.55 6.74 18.54
N MET A 190 -12.69 6.47 17.23
CA MET A 190 -14.00 6.34 16.61
C MET A 190 -14.75 5.11 17.10
N LYS A 191 -14.07 3.99 17.35
CA LYS A 191 -14.68 2.80 17.95
C LYS A 191 -15.21 3.08 19.36
N GLN A 192 -14.45 3.81 20.18
CA GLN A 192 -14.85 4.17 21.54
C GLN A 192 -16.14 5.00 21.59
N VAL A 193 -16.39 5.85 20.59
CA VAL A 193 -17.66 6.61 20.49
C VAL A 193 -18.78 5.81 19.82
N GLY A 194 -18.59 4.51 19.59
CA GLY A 194 -19.61 3.60 19.05
C GLY A 194 -19.77 3.63 17.54
N MET A 195 -18.78 4.15 16.80
CA MET A 195 -18.75 4.09 15.33
C MET A 195 -18.64 2.65 14.84
N THR A 196 -19.42 2.30 13.82
CA THR A 196 -19.25 1.03 13.12
C THR A 196 -18.16 1.17 12.05
N ILE A 197 -17.21 0.25 12.02
CA ILE A 197 -16.04 0.37 11.17
C ILE A 197 -15.85 -0.92 10.38
N VAL A 198 -15.67 -0.79 9.08
CA VAL A 198 -15.29 -1.87 8.16
C VAL A 198 -13.91 -1.55 7.60
N LEU A 199 -12.96 -2.43 7.85
CA LEU A 199 -11.60 -2.37 7.33
C LEU A 199 -11.43 -3.48 6.29
N ALA A 200 -10.99 -3.16 5.08
CA ALA A 200 -10.45 -4.14 4.15
C ALA A 200 -8.93 -4.00 4.17
N GLU A 201 -8.18 -5.01 4.62
CA GLU A 201 -6.76 -4.86 4.89
C GLU A 201 -5.98 -6.17 4.70
N HIS A 202 -4.71 -6.04 4.29
CA HIS A 202 -3.75 -7.14 4.22
C HIS A 202 -2.85 -7.21 5.46
N ARG A 203 -2.45 -6.06 6.00
CA ARG A 203 -1.63 -5.97 7.22
C ARG A 203 -2.52 -6.12 8.44
N LEU A 204 -2.35 -7.22 9.18
CA LEU A 204 -3.26 -7.55 10.29
C LEU A 204 -2.75 -7.07 11.65
N ALA A 205 -1.43 -6.99 11.82
CA ALA A 205 -0.78 -6.78 13.10
C ALA A 205 -1.15 -5.46 13.81
N TRP A 206 -1.54 -4.42 13.06
CA TRP A 206 -1.72 -3.08 13.61
C TRP A 206 -3.13 -2.79 14.16
N VAL A 207 -4.12 -3.66 13.90
CA VAL A 207 -5.55 -3.41 14.25
C VAL A 207 -6.17 -4.49 15.16
N GLN A 208 -5.39 -5.46 15.65
CA GLN A 208 -5.94 -6.60 16.37
C GLN A 208 -6.73 -6.22 17.62
N ASP A 209 -6.31 -5.19 18.33
CA ASP A 209 -6.92 -4.69 19.57
C ASP A 209 -8.24 -3.93 19.34
N VAL A 210 -8.50 -3.48 18.11
CA VAL A 210 -9.72 -2.75 17.76
C VAL A 210 -10.74 -3.59 16.98
N VAL A 211 -10.33 -4.69 16.36
CA VAL A 211 -11.20 -5.54 15.54
C VAL A 211 -11.98 -6.52 16.41
N ASP A 212 -13.30 -6.58 16.24
CA ASP A 212 -14.18 -7.52 16.94
C ASP A 212 -14.36 -8.83 16.18
N ARG A 213 -14.45 -8.77 14.83
CA ARG A 213 -14.61 -9.94 13.97
C ARG A 213 -13.83 -9.81 12.67
N TYR A 214 -13.35 -10.95 12.19
CA TYR A 214 -12.63 -11.11 10.92
C TYR A 214 -13.50 -11.88 9.95
N PHE A 215 -13.69 -11.34 8.76
CA PHE A 215 -14.40 -11.97 7.64
C PHE A 215 -13.37 -12.36 6.58
N PHE A 216 -13.20 -13.64 6.38
CA PHE A 216 -12.21 -14.16 5.43
C PHE A 216 -12.85 -14.41 4.08
N PHE A 217 -12.39 -13.65 3.09
CA PHE A 217 -12.80 -13.74 1.70
C PHE A 217 -11.80 -14.59 0.90
N GLU A 218 -12.32 -15.53 0.12
CA GLU A 218 -11.55 -16.35 -0.80
C GLU A 218 -12.32 -16.55 -2.10
N ALA A 219 -11.71 -16.25 -3.25
CA ALA A 219 -12.31 -16.40 -4.59
C ALA A 219 -13.75 -15.83 -4.72
N GLY A 220 -14.01 -14.66 -4.14
CA GLY A 220 -15.32 -14.03 -4.17
C GLY A 220 -16.32 -14.52 -3.13
N GLN A 221 -15.97 -15.49 -2.30
CA GLN A 221 -16.83 -16.08 -1.28
C GLN A 221 -16.39 -15.70 0.14
N LEU A 222 -17.35 -15.69 1.08
CA LEU A 222 -17.07 -15.59 2.50
C LEU A 222 -16.92 -17.00 3.08
N THR A 223 -15.68 -17.44 3.28
CA THR A 223 -15.38 -18.84 3.66
C THR A 223 -15.24 -19.05 5.17
N ALA A 224 -14.92 -18.00 5.93
CA ALA A 224 -14.86 -18.06 7.38
C ALA A 224 -15.18 -16.73 8.05
N VAL A 225 -15.71 -16.80 9.26
CA VAL A 225 -15.89 -15.65 10.15
C VAL A 225 -15.34 -16.02 11.52
N TRP A 226 -14.41 -15.23 12.03
CA TRP A 226 -13.79 -15.43 13.33
C TRP A 226 -14.09 -14.26 14.26
N THR A 227 -14.33 -14.52 15.54
CA THR A 227 -14.23 -13.49 16.57
C THR A 227 -12.76 -13.11 16.78
N ALA A 228 -12.50 -11.98 17.46
CA ALA A 228 -11.13 -11.60 17.82
C ALA A 228 -10.40 -12.72 18.60
N ALA A 229 -11.11 -13.40 19.51
CA ALA A 229 -10.56 -14.51 20.30
C ALA A 229 -10.24 -15.75 19.43
N ASP A 230 -11.17 -16.12 18.53
CA ASP A 230 -10.95 -17.25 17.62
C ASP A 230 -9.76 -16.98 16.69
N PHE A 231 -9.70 -15.77 16.13
CA PHE A 231 -8.61 -15.35 15.25
C PHE A 231 -7.25 -15.34 15.98
N ALA A 232 -7.22 -14.88 17.23
CA ALA A 232 -6.02 -14.91 18.06
C ALA A 232 -5.55 -16.35 18.39
N ALA A 233 -6.47 -17.30 18.44
CA ALA A 233 -6.17 -18.71 18.70
C ALA A 233 -5.72 -19.50 17.46
N LEU A 234 -5.89 -18.96 16.23
CA LEU A 234 -5.49 -19.66 15.01
C LEU A 234 -3.99 -19.92 14.99
N PRO A 235 -3.53 -21.11 14.56
CA PRO A 235 -2.12 -21.35 14.30
C PRO A 235 -1.58 -20.42 13.21
N GLU A 236 -0.35 -19.95 13.34
CA GLU A 236 0.30 -19.09 12.33
C GLU A 236 0.37 -19.79 10.96
N THR A 237 0.53 -21.11 10.93
CA THR A 237 0.49 -21.93 9.71
C THR A 237 -0.86 -21.85 9.00
N THR A 238 -1.96 -21.72 9.72
CA THR A 238 -3.30 -21.54 9.15
C THR A 238 -3.39 -20.20 8.42
N LEU A 239 -2.90 -19.11 9.04
CA LEU A 239 -2.85 -17.80 8.41
C LEU A 239 -1.98 -17.80 7.14
N GLN A 240 -0.83 -18.46 7.22
CA GLN A 240 0.08 -18.60 6.08
C GLN A 240 -0.56 -19.34 4.91
N ASN A 241 -1.22 -20.47 5.17
CA ASN A 241 -1.92 -21.26 4.15
C ASN A 241 -3.09 -20.48 3.52
N ALA A 242 -3.79 -19.68 4.32
CA ALA A 242 -4.83 -18.78 3.86
C ALA A 242 -4.26 -17.56 3.04
N GLY A 243 -2.94 -17.41 2.97
CA GLY A 243 -2.29 -16.28 2.28
C GLY A 243 -2.41 -14.97 3.04
N LEU A 244 -2.70 -15.02 4.34
CA LEU A 244 -2.76 -13.87 5.23
C LEU A 244 -1.37 -13.50 5.74
N ARG A 245 -1.17 -12.22 5.99
CA ARG A 245 0.06 -11.68 6.57
C ARG A 245 0.13 -11.98 8.07
N ALA A 246 1.33 -11.86 8.62
CA ALA A 246 1.55 -12.10 10.04
C ALA A 246 0.69 -11.18 10.92
N ARG A 247 0.07 -11.75 11.95
CA ARG A 247 -0.65 -10.98 12.97
C ARG A 247 0.29 -10.46 14.06
N ASP A 248 1.41 -11.16 14.32
CA ASP A 248 2.43 -10.75 15.28
C ASP A 248 3.77 -10.55 14.57
N LEU A 249 4.36 -9.38 14.76
CA LEU A 249 5.63 -8.97 14.16
C LEU A 249 6.81 -9.11 15.14
N THR A 250 6.63 -9.67 16.33
CA THR A 250 7.68 -9.79 17.35
C THR A 250 8.88 -10.57 16.81
N ALA A 251 8.65 -11.72 16.16
CA ALA A 251 9.72 -12.50 15.56
C ALA A 251 10.39 -11.77 14.38
N CYS A 252 9.62 -11.02 13.59
CA CYS A 252 10.17 -10.19 12.51
C CYS A 252 11.08 -9.09 13.07
N ARG A 253 10.66 -8.40 14.12
CA ARG A 253 11.44 -7.33 14.77
C ARG A 253 12.74 -7.85 15.36
N GLU A 254 12.74 -9.04 15.95
CA GLU A 254 13.98 -9.67 16.47
C GLU A 254 14.95 -9.98 15.32
N LYS A 255 14.48 -10.59 14.23
CA LYS A 255 15.29 -10.81 13.02
C LYS A 255 15.85 -9.49 12.46
N LEU A 256 15.05 -8.42 12.43
CA LEU A 256 15.49 -7.11 11.94
C LEU A 256 16.58 -6.50 12.80
N ARG A 257 16.48 -6.60 14.14
CA ARG A 257 17.54 -6.14 15.05
C ARG A 257 18.87 -6.84 14.75
N GLN A 258 18.85 -8.16 14.59
CA GLN A 258 20.04 -8.93 14.24
C GLN A 258 20.61 -8.50 12.89
N LYS A 259 19.78 -8.35 11.85
CA LYS A 259 20.20 -7.95 10.51
C LYS A 259 20.72 -6.51 10.43
N THR A 260 20.27 -5.63 11.31
CA THR A 260 20.75 -4.23 11.39
C THR A 260 22.17 -4.13 11.94
N THR A 261 22.60 -5.08 12.77
CA THR A 261 23.99 -5.12 13.32
C THR A 261 24.98 -5.80 12.38
N MET A 262 24.52 -6.45 11.31
CA MET A 262 25.39 -7.14 10.36
C MET A 262 26.15 -6.14 9.48
N GLN A 263 27.42 -6.41 9.28
CA GLN A 263 28.29 -5.65 8.37
C GLN A 263 28.30 -6.29 6.97
N CYS A 264 28.72 -5.53 5.98
CA CYS A 264 28.98 -6.03 4.65
C CYS A 264 30.14 -7.03 4.70
N THR A 265 29.89 -8.28 4.34
CA THR A 265 30.89 -9.36 4.44
C THR A 265 31.54 -9.72 3.09
N GLY A 266 30.99 -9.24 1.96
CA GLY A 266 31.50 -9.46 0.63
C GLY A 266 32.37 -8.31 0.11
N VAL A 267 32.95 -8.49 -1.07
CA VAL A 267 33.64 -7.41 -1.78
C VAL A 267 32.62 -6.39 -2.24
N PRO A 268 32.70 -5.11 -1.81
CA PRO A 268 31.75 -4.10 -2.21
C PRO A 268 31.81 -3.83 -3.72
N ILE A 269 30.64 -3.85 -4.37
CA ILE A 269 30.48 -3.36 -5.74
C ILE A 269 30.13 -1.88 -5.78
N LEU A 270 29.46 -1.40 -4.73
CA LEU A 270 29.03 -0.02 -4.57
C LEU A 270 29.36 0.45 -3.16
N GLU A 271 29.98 1.60 -3.03
CA GLU A 271 30.29 2.25 -1.78
C GLU A 271 29.83 3.71 -1.82
N VAL A 272 29.34 4.18 -0.69
CA VAL A 272 28.88 5.55 -0.46
C VAL A 272 29.72 6.15 0.64
N GLN A 273 30.36 7.28 0.38
CA GLN A 273 31.28 7.92 1.32
C GLN A 273 30.90 9.40 1.49
N ASN A 274 30.63 9.81 2.74
CA ASN A 274 30.29 11.18 3.13
C ASN A 274 29.18 11.80 2.28
N LEU A 275 28.19 10.99 1.84
CA LEU A 275 27.17 11.41 0.88
C LEU A 275 26.21 12.42 1.49
N THR A 276 25.95 13.50 0.79
CA THR A 276 25.00 14.53 1.15
C THR A 276 23.90 14.60 0.10
N LEU A 277 22.65 14.39 0.52
CA LEU A 277 21.47 14.39 -0.34
C LEU A 277 20.73 15.73 -0.29
N GLY A 278 20.18 16.14 -1.42
CA GLY A 278 19.32 17.31 -1.52
C GLY A 278 18.91 17.59 -2.96
N TYR A 279 17.86 18.39 -3.14
CA TYR A 279 17.40 18.80 -4.48
C TYR A 279 18.20 19.98 -5.03
N HIS A 280 18.63 20.91 -4.14
CA HIS A 280 19.47 22.06 -4.46
C HIS A 280 20.36 22.38 -3.25
N ARG A 281 21.44 23.14 -3.43
CA ARG A 281 22.36 23.53 -2.34
C ARG A 281 21.66 24.18 -1.13
N ARG A 282 20.48 24.79 -1.32
CA ARG A 282 19.65 25.40 -0.25
C ARG A 282 18.58 24.46 0.30
N SER A 283 18.44 23.28 -0.25
CA SER A 283 17.44 22.26 0.09
C SER A 283 18.14 20.95 0.41
N LEU A 284 19.05 21.05 1.42
CA LEU A 284 19.72 19.90 2.00
C LEU A 284 18.65 19.00 2.63
N ILE A 285 18.65 17.71 2.25
CA ILE A 285 17.79 16.70 2.89
C ILE A 285 18.56 16.08 4.04
N ARG A 286 19.79 15.58 3.77
CA ARG A 286 20.54 14.83 4.77
C ARG A 286 21.99 14.58 4.37
N ALA A 287 22.88 14.49 5.36
CA ALA A 287 24.14 13.77 5.29
C ALA A 287 23.92 12.31 5.70
N LEU A 288 24.48 11.37 4.95
CA LEU A 288 24.33 9.94 5.16
C LEU A 288 25.61 9.33 5.75
N PRO A 289 25.47 8.28 6.59
CA PRO A 289 26.62 7.47 6.98
C PRO A 289 27.23 6.77 5.78
N ASP A 290 28.48 6.38 5.89
CA ASP A 290 29.14 5.54 4.88
C ASP A 290 28.44 4.18 4.79
N MET A 291 28.24 3.71 3.56
CA MET A 291 27.53 2.46 3.28
C MET A 291 28.25 1.70 2.18
N SER A 292 28.17 0.37 2.25
CA SER A 292 28.70 -0.51 1.24
C SER A 292 27.71 -1.60 0.87
N PHE A 293 27.72 -2.04 -0.38
CA PHE A 293 26.83 -3.05 -0.92
C PHE A 293 27.66 -4.11 -1.66
N ALA A 294 27.57 -5.36 -1.22
CA ALA A 294 28.34 -6.45 -1.81
C ALA A 294 27.62 -7.07 -3.02
N ALA A 295 28.39 -7.74 -3.89
CA ALA A 295 27.82 -8.52 -4.99
C ALA A 295 26.93 -9.65 -4.47
N GLY A 296 25.76 -9.84 -5.07
CA GLY A 296 24.84 -10.91 -4.67
C GLY A 296 24.23 -10.76 -3.28
N GLU A 297 24.08 -9.54 -2.78
CA GLU A 297 23.45 -9.24 -1.48
C GLU A 297 22.06 -8.61 -1.69
N ILE A 298 21.09 -8.94 -0.83
CA ILE A 298 19.82 -8.23 -0.71
C ILE A 298 19.88 -7.36 0.53
N VAL A 299 19.95 -6.04 0.36
CA VAL A 299 20.03 -5.07 1.44
C VAL A 299 18.71 -4.34 1.60
N GLY A 300 18.13 -4.38 2.79
CA GLY A 300 16.98 -3.56 3.15
C GLY A 300 17.41 -2.17 3.59
N LEU A 301 16.83 -1.13 3.00
CA LEU A 301 16.99 0.25 3.42
C LEU A 301 15.72 0.71 4.13
N MET A 302 15.78 0.85 5.45
CA MET A 302 14.64 1.20 6.30
C MET A 302 14.78 2.60 6.91
N GLY A 303 13.68 3.23 7.24
CA GLY A 303 13.59 4.54 7.87
C GLY A 303 12.20 5.13 7.67
N HIS A 304 11.85 6.19 8.42
CA HIS A 304 10.54 6.85 8.30
C HIS A 304 10.37 7.56 6.94
N ASN A 305 9.13 7.93 6.62
CA ASN A 305 8.83 8.66 5.39
C ASN A 305 9.44 10.07 5.45
N GLY A 306 9.98 10.52 4.31
CA GLY A 306 10.66 11.83 4.24
C GLY A 306 12.15 11.82 4.60
N ILE A 307 12.70 10.72 5.15
CA ILE A 307 14.12 10.64 5.56
C ILE A 307 15.12 10.63 4.37
N GLY A 308 14.61 10.57 3.14
CA GLY A 308 15.47 10.63 1.95
C GLY A 308 15.73 9.28 1.25
N LYS A 309 15.02 8.19 1.60
CA LYS A 309 15.21 6.86 0.99
C LYS A 309 15.11 6.87 -0.54
N SER A 310 14.00 7.39 -1.08
CA SER A 310 13.80 7.48 -2.55
C SER A 310 14.78 8.44 -3.20
N THR A 311 15.22 9.50 -2.50
CA THR A 311 16.26 10.40 -2.97
C THR A 311 17.60 9.67 -3.06
N LEU A 312 17.95 8.88 -2.05
CA LEU A 312 19.13 8.02 -2.08
C LEU A 312 19.06 7.04 -3.25
N ALA A 313 17.95 6.33 -3.44
CA ALA A 313 17.78 5.42 -4.57
C ALA A 313 18.03 6.10 -5.93
N LYS A 314 17.42 7.27 -6.14
CA LYS A 314 17.63 8.08 -7.36
C LYS A 314 19.10 8.52 -7.51
N THR A 315 19.75 8.85 -6.40
CA THR A 315 21.17 9.24 -6.41
C THR A 315 22.06 8.03 -6.71
N LEU A 316 21.83 6.88 -6.10
CA LEU A 316 22.58 5.64 -6.39
C LEU A 316 22.43 5.21 -7.85
N CYS A 317 21.26 5.37 -8.44
CA CYS A 317 21.00 5.10 -9.86
C CYS A 317 21.56 6.16 -10.82
N GLY A 318 22.04 7.30 -10.34
CA GLY A 318 22.49 8.38 -11.22
C GLY A 318 21.38 9.25 -11.81
N LEU A 319 20.14 9.14 -11.33
CA LEU A 319 19.01 10.01 -11.70
C LEU A 319 19.08 11.36 -10.99
N MET A 320 19.86 11.44 -9.91
CA MET A 320 20.17 12.66 -9.17
C MET A 320 21.66 12.69 -8.82
N GLU A 321 22.23 13.89 -8.81
CA GLU A 321 23.59 14.09 -8.32
C GLU A 321 23.56 14.40 -6.81
N PRO A 322 24.53 13.88 -6.04
CA PRO A 322 24.68 14.24 -4.65
C PRO A 322 25.13 15.70 -4.51
N LEU A 323 24.80 16.33 -3.39
CA LEU A 323 25.30 17.67 -3.06
C LEU A 323 26.75 17.66 -2.55
N GLY A 324 27.24 16.52 -2.06
CA GLY A 324 28.57 16.28 -1.56
C GLY A 324 28.83 14.81 -1.35
N GLY A 325 30.11 14.47 -1.09
CA GLY A 325 30.57 13.09 -0.96
C GLY A 325 30.81 12.41 -2.29
N GLN A 326 31.01 11.12 -2.27
CA GLN A 326 31.27 10.33 -3.48
C GLN A 326 30.62 8.95 -3.42
N ILE A 327 30.37 8.42 -4.63
CA ILE A 327 29.87 7.07 -4.84
C ILE A 327 30.92 6.32 -5.65
N LEU A 328 31.40 5.22 -5.11
CA LEU A 328 32.41 4.38 -5.74
C LEU A 328 31.75 3.13 -6.30
N TRP A 329 32.15 2.74 -7.50
CA TRP A 329 31.80 1.48 -8.12
C TRP A 329 33.07 0.66 -8.26
N GLU A 330 33.16 -0.49 -7.57
CA GLU A 330 34.36 -1.32 -7.54
C GLU A 330 35.63 -0.49 -7.21
N GLY A 331 35.51 0.37 -6.18
CA GLY A 331 36.58 1.24 -5.69
C GLY A 331 36.91 2.46 -6.57
N LYS A 332 36.18 2.69 -7.68
CA LYS A 332 36.39 3.84 -8.58
C LYS A 332 35.20 4.80 -8.50
N THR A 333 35.48 6.11 -8.45
CA THR A 333 34.42 7.11 -8.46
C THR A 333 33.51 6.96 -9.67
N ALA A 334 32.21 6.81 -9.42
CA ALA A 334 31.18 6.58 -10.42
C ALA A 334 30.36 7.87 -10.67
N ASN A 335 30.45 8.42 -11.87
CA ASN A 335 29.59 9.52 -12.30
C ASN A 335 28.15 9.05 -12.57
N ALA A 336 27.20 9.99 -12.76
CA ALA A 336 25.80 9.68 -13.02
C ALA A 336 25.60 8.70 -14.18
N ARG A 337 26.29 8.91 -15.29
CA ARG A 337 26.18 8.04 -16.47
C ARG A 337 26.60 6.61 -16.19
N THR A 338 27.68 6.41 -15.44
CA THR A 338 28.14 5.08 -15.01
C THR A 338 27.11 4.40 -14.12
N ARG A 339 26.57 5.14 -13.13
CA ARG A 339 25.53 4.63 -12.22
C ARG A 339 24.27 4.24 -12.97
N LEU A 340 23.80 5.09 -13.89
CA LEU A 340 22.62 4.84 -14.74
C LEU A 340 22.81 3.58 -15.62
N HIS A 341 24.01 3.38 -16.15
CA HIS A 341 24.30 2.21 -16.98
C HIS A 341 24.34 0.92 -16.17
N LYS A 342 24.74 0.98 -14.89
CA LYS A 342 24.95 -0.20 -14.04
C LYS A 342 23.78 -0.50 -13.08
N SER A 343 22.71 0.32 -13.06
CA SER A 343 21.59 0.14 -12.15
C SER A 343 20.24 0.14 -12.86
N PHE A 344 19.25 -0.48 -12.20
CA PHE A 344 17.85 -0.44 -12.55
C PHE A 344 17.05 -0.03 -11.31
N LEU A 345 16.16 0.97 -11.44
CA LEU A 345 15.29 1.42 -10.36
C LEU A 345 13.83 1.04 -10.68
N VAL A 346 13.21 0.27 -9.80
CA VAL A 346 11.76 0.08 -9.75
C VAL A 346 11.19 1.15 -8.81
N MET A 347 10.44 2.09 -9.35
CA MET A 347 9.88 3.21 -8.59
C MET A 347 8.65 2.78 -7.78
N GLN A 348 8.35 3.48 -6.70
CA GLN A 348 7.16 3.26 -5.88
C GLN A 348 5.86 3.38 -6.71
N ASP A 349 5.75 4.39 -7.55
CA ASP A 349 4.65 4.52 -8.52
C ASP A 349 5.15 4.05 -9.89
N VAL A 350 4.89 2.79 -10.20
CA VAL A 350 5.31 2.14 -11.45
C VAL A 350 4.63 2.71 -12.69
N ASN A 351 3.53 3.49 -12.55
CA ASN A 351 2.87 4.11 -13.69
C ASN A 351 3.79 5.10 -14.44
N TYR A 352 4.79 5.66 -13.75
CA TYR A 352 5.80 6.52 -14.38
C TYR A 352 6.88 5.77 -15.17
N GLN A 353 6.82 4.43 -15.19
CA GLN A 353 7.82 3.58 -15.85
C GLN A 353 7.23 2.69 -16.93
N LEU A 354 5.94 2.77 -17.21
CA LEU A 354 5.22 1.94 -18.18
C LEU A 354 4.88 2.78 -19.42
N PHE A 355 5.52 2.47 -20.55
CA PHE A 355 5.46 3.29 -21.77
C PHE A 355 4.98 2.52 -23.01
N SER A 356 5.11 1.17 -23.02
CA SER A 356 4.82 0.34 -24.18
C SER A 356 3.31 0.04 -24.35
N ASP A 357 2.94 -0.39 -25.54
CA ASP A 357 1.54 -0.73 -25.87
C ASP A 357 1.14 -2.12 -25.34
N SER A 358 2.11 -2.98 -25.05
CA SER A 358 1.86 -4.31 -24.48
C SER A 358 2.80 -4.65 -23.33
N VAL A 359 2.34 -5.56 -22.46
CA VAL A 359 3.14 -6.08 -21.33
C VAL A 359 4.43 -6.73 -21.85
N ARG A 360 4.34 -7.50 -22.92
CA ARG A 360 5.51 -8.16 -23.52
C ARG A 360 6.55 -7.15 -24.01
N GLU A 361 6.11 -6.13 -24.71
CA GLU A 361 7.03 -5.07 -25.21
C GLU A 361 7.64 -4.29 -24.06
N GLU A 362 6.87 -3.98 -23.02
CA GLU A 362 7.38 -3.32 -21.82
C GLU A 362 8.51 -4.11 -21.16
N ILE A 363 8.32 -5.42 -21.00
CA ILE A 363 9.33 -6.30 -20.40
C ILE A 363 10.58 -6.41 -21.29
N LEU A 364 10.42 -6.35 -22.61
CA LEU A 364 11.50 -6.40 -23.57
C LEU A 364 12.27 -5.08 -23.72
N LEU A 365 11.71 -3.99 -23.21
CA LEU A 365 12.31 -2.67 -23.31
C LEU A 365 13.66 -2.63 -22.55
N GLY A 366 14.76 -2.57 -23.30
CA GLY A 366 16.11 -2.61 -22.71
C GLY A 366 16.57 -3.98 -22.21
N ALA A 367 15.89 -5.07 -22.60
CA ALA A 367 16.27 -6.42 -22.22
C ALA A 367 17.60 -6.86 -22.87
N ALA A 368 18.54 -7.28 -22.03
CA ALA A 368 19.78 -7.91 -22.48
C ALA A 368 19.58 -9.40 -22.87
N HIS A 369 18.57 -10.03 -22.28
CA HIS A 369 18.26 -11.45 -22.46
C HIS A 369 16.82 -11.67 -22.97
N PRO A 370 16.47 -11.16 -24.18
CA PRO A 370 15.08 -11.19 -24.68
C PRO A 370 14.50 -12.60 -24.84
N LYS A 371 15.36 -13.61 -25.05
CA LYS A 371 14.96 -15.02 -25.20
C LYS A 371 14.35 -15.60 -23.91
N LEU A 372 14.58 -14.98 -22.76
CA LEU A 372 14.07 -15.43 -21.46
C LEU A 372 12.71 -14.80 -21.10
N VAL A 373 12.13 -13.96 -21.97
CA VAL A 373 10.89 -13.22 -21.67
C VAL A 373 9.75 -14.14 -21.26
N ASP A 374 9.52 -15.23 -22.00
CA ASP A 374 8.43 -16.17 -21.71
C ASP A 374 8.64 -16.89 -20.37
N THR A 375 9.87 -17.28 -20.07
CA THR A 375 10.24 -17.90 -18.79
C THR A 375 9.99 -16.93 -17.62
N VAL A 376 10.41 -15.66 -17.76
CA VAL A 376 10.20 -14.63 -16.74
C VAL A 376 8.72 -14.30 -16.59
N MET A 377 7.99 -14.15 -17.71
CA MET A 377 6.54 -13.91 -17.67
C MET A 377 5.79 -15.06 -16.98
N GLN A 378 6.17 -16.30 -17.26
CA GLN A 378 5.59 -17.47 -16.60
C GLN A 378 5.87 -17.47 -15.09
N ALA A 379 7.11 -17.23 -14.69
CA ALA A 379 7.51 -17.18 -13.29
C ALA A 379 6.74 -16.08 -12.50
N LEU A 380 6.34 -15.01 -13.18
CA LEU A 380 5.60 -13.86 -12.60
C LEU A 380 4.09 -13.94 -12.77
N GLY A 381 3.57 -15.01 -13.40
CA GLY A 381 2.13 -15.14 -13.68
C GLY A 381 1.59 -14.05 -14.62
N LEU A 382 2.38 -13.67 -15.63
CA LEU A 382 2.05 -12.63 -16.61
C LEU A 382 1.66 -13.18 -17.99
N ASN A 383 1.74 -14.51 -18.23
CA ASN A 383 1.53 -15.11 -19.56
C ASN A 383 0.18 -14.73 -20.20
N GLY A 384 -0.91 -14.78 -19.44
CA GLY A 384 -2.23 -14.41 -19.92
C GLY A 384 -2.45 -12.90 -20.12
N LEU A 385 -1.41 -12.09 -19.89
CA LEU A 385 -1.47 -10.63 -19.95
C LEU A 385 -0.53 -10.05 -21.00
N ALA A 386 0.16 -10.90 -21.77
CA ALA A 386 1.22 -10.51 -22.69
C ALA A 386 0.85 -9.36 -23.63
N ASP A 387 -0.33 -9.46 -24.24
CA ASP A 387 -0.83 -8.52 -25.26
C ASP A 387 -1.70 -7.39 -24.68
N ARG A 388 -1.89 -7.35 -23.33
CA ARG A 388 -2.64 -6.28 -22.70
C ARG A 388 -1.79 -5.03 -22.57
N HIS A 389 -2.45 -3.87 -22.70
CA HIS A 389 -1.82 -2.59 -22.42
C HIS A 389 -1.45 -2.50 -20.91
N PRO A 390 -0.21 -2.13 -20.54
CA PRO A 390 0.25 -2.12 -19.15
C PRO A 390 -0.65 -1.29 -18.21
N MET A 391 -1.21 -0.17 -18.70
CA MET A 391 -2.09 0.68 -17.90
C MET A 391 -3.43 0.03 -17.53
N SER A 392 -3.86 -1.02 -18.24
CA SER A 392 -5.08 -1.79 -17.92
C SER A 392 -4.90 -2.78 -16.77
N LEU A 393 -3.68 -2.98 -16.31
CA LEU A 393 -3.34 -3.95 -15.27
C LEU A 393 -3.63 -3.41 -13.86
N SER A 394 -3.83 -4.34 -12.90
CA SER A 394 -3.84 -3.99 -11.48
C SER A 394 -2.46 -3.50 -11.00
N GLY A 395 -2.42 -2.76 -9.88
CA GLY A 395 -1.16 -2.24 -9.32
C GLY A 395 -0.10 -3.33 -9.10
N GLY A 396 -0.49 -4.47 -8.52
CA GLY A 396 0.44 -5.60 -8.33
C GLY A 396 0.89 -6.26 -9.64
N GLN A 397 0.03 -6.31 -10.67
CA GLN A 397 0.43 -6.78 -12.00
C GLN A 397 1.43 -5.82 -12.66
N LYS A 398 1.18 -4.51 -12.62
CA LYS A 398 2.10 -3.48 -13.12
C LYS A 398 3.47 -3.59 -12.47
N GLN A 399 3.51 -3.78 -11.15
CA GLN A 399 4.76 -3.94 -10.42
C GLN A 399 5.54 -5.17 -10.87
N ARG A 400 4.85 -6.32 -11.08
CA ARG A 400 5.50 -7.53 -11.62
C ARG A 400 6.04 -7.32 -13.03
N VAL A 401 5.41 -6.51 -13.87
CA VAL A 401 5.91 -6.16 -15.21
C VAL A 401 7.25 -5.42 -15.11
N VAL A 402 7.35 -4.40 -14.25
CA VAL A 402 8.60 -3.64 -14.08
C VAL A 402 9.69 -4.49 -13.44
N VAL A 403 9.35 -5.38 -12.50
CA VAL A 403 10.31 -6.36 -11.95
C VAL A 403 10.78 -7.32 -13.02
N ALA A 404 9.90 -7.79 -13.94
CA ALA A 404 10.28 -8.62 -15.07
C ALA A 404 11.29 -7.92 -16.00
N ALA A 405 11.05 -6.64 -16.29
CA ALA A 405 12.00 -5.83 -17.07
C ALA A 405 13.37 -5.70 -16.36
N ALA A 406 13.38 -5.49 -15.05
CA ALA A 406 14.60 -5.48 -14.24
C ALA A 406 15.34 -6.82 -14.29
N MET A 407 14.64 -7.95 -14.31
CA MET A 407 15.24 -9.29 -14.42
C MET A 407 15.92 -9.51 -15.76
N LEU A 408 15.33 -9.06 -16.86
CA LEU A 408 15.88 -9.22 -18.20
C LEU A 408 16.97 -8.20 -18.53
N SER A 409 17.12 -7.15 -17.71
CA SER A 409 18.21 -6.20 -17.83
C SER A 409 19.52 -6.81 -17.35
N ASP A 410 20.64 -6.45 -17.97
CA ASP A 410 21.98 -6.87 -17.52
C ASP A 410 22.57 -5.90 -16.47
N LYS A 411 21.72 -5.40 -15.58
CA LYS A 411 22.13 -4.45 -14.56
C LYS A 411 22.58 -5.20 -13.29
N PRO A 412 23.82 -4.95 -12.80
CA PRO A 412 24.31 -5.61 -11.59
C PRO A 412 23.67 -5.09 -10.30
N LEU A 413 23.10 -3.87 -10.31
CA LEU A 413 22.39 -3.27 -9.16
C LEU A 413 20.92 -3.05 -9.50
N ILE A 414 20.03 -3.59 -8.68
CA ILE A 414 18.58 -3.39 -8.78
C ILE A 414 18.10 -2.71 -7.49
N LEU A 415 17.44 -1.57 -7.63
CA LEU A 415 16.81 -0.87 -6.51
C LEU A 415 15.29 -0.98 -6.65
N LEU A 416 14.62 -1.30 -5.53
CA LEU A 416 13.17 -1.45 -5.45
C LEU A 416 12.66 -0.47 -4.40
N ASP A 417 11.84 0.48 -4.79
CA ASP A 417 11.25 1.46 -3.87
C ASP A 417 9.82 1.03 -3.50
N GLU A 418 9.62 0.58 -2.26
CA GLU A 418 8.36 0.07 -1.69
C GLU A 418 7.70 -1.03 -2.54
N PRO A 419 8.39 -2.14 -2.84
CA PRO A 419 7.92 -3.14 -3.81
C PRO A 419 6.72 -3.97 -3.36
N THR A 420 6.25 -3.85 -2.13
CA THR A 420 5.16 -4.67 -1.56
C THR A 420 3.94 -3.86 -1.12
N SER A 421 3.89 -2.58 -1.47
CA SER A 421 2.74 -1.76 -1.15
C SER A 421 1.45 -2.35 -1.72
N GLY A 422 0.48 -2.68 -0.86
CA GLY A 422 -0.78 -3.30 -1.25
C GLY A 422 -0.69 -4.76 -1.71
N LEU A 423 0.42 -5.47 -1.45
CA LEU A 423 0.53 -6.90 -1.77
C LEU A 423 0.07 -7.78 -0.60
N ASP A 424 -0.67 -8.83 -0.94
CA ASP A 424 -0.92 -9.95 -0.03
C ASP A 424 0.33 -10.84 0.13
N ARG A 425 0.28 -11.77 1.09
CA ARG A 425 1.40 -12.69 1.36
C ARG A 425 1.78 -13.55 0.15
N GLY A 426 0.80 -14.00 -0.65
CA GLY A 426 1.07 -14.84 -1.82
C GLY A 426 1.88 -14.10 -2.89
N ASN A 427 1.47 -12.88 -3.21
CA ASN A 427 2.19 -12.02 -4.13
C ASN A 427 3.58 -11.61 -3.59
N MET A 428 3.69 -11.33 -2.28
CA MET A 428 4.99 -11.08 -1.63
C MET A 428 5.94 -12.26 -1.80
N GLU A 429 5.48 -13.50 -1.58
CA GLU A 429 6.32 -14.69 -1.71
C GLU A 429 6.80 -14.90 -3.15
N GLN A 430 5.96 -14.59 -4.15
CA GLN A 430 6.39 -14.64 -5.55
C GLN A 430 7.54 -13.66 -5.81
N VAL A 431 7.40 -12.39 -5.38
CA VAL A 431 8.46 -11.39 -5.52
C VAL A 431 9.73 -11.82 -4.78
N ARG A 432 9.60 -12.38 -3.56
CA ARG A 432 10.73 -12.90 -2.79
C ARG A 432 11.53 -13.94 -3.56
N ARG A 433 10.85 -14.95 -4.15
CA ARG A 433 11.51 -16.00 -4.93
C ARG A 433 12.28 -15.43 -6.11
N LEU A 434 11.75 -14.41 -6.77
CA LEU A 434 12.42 -13.75 -7.88
C LEU A 434 13.66 -12.98 -7.45
N LEU A 435 13.58 -12.25 -6.33
CA LEU A 435 14.75 -11.55 -5.78
C LEU A 435 15.85 -12.54 -5.38
N GLN A 436 15.48 -13.71 -4.83
CA GLN A 436 16.44 -14.77 -4.54
C GLN A 436 17.10 -15.33 -5.82
N GLN A 437 16.35 -15.50 -6.90
CA GLN A 437 16.92 -15.90 -8.20
C GLN A 437 17.89 -14.86 -8.75
N LEU A 438 17.56 -13.57 -8.67
CA LEU A 438 18.45 -12.48 -9.07
C LEU A 438 19.74 -12.47 -8.23
N LYS A 439 19.60 -12.68 -6.91
CA LYS A 439 20.73 -12.82 -6.00
C LYS A 439 21.67 -13.98 -6.40
N THR A 440 21.11 -15.15 -6.73
CA THR A 440 21.91 -16.31 -7.18
C THR A 440 22.63 -16.07 -8.50
N GLN A 441 22.15 -15.12 -9.32
CA GLN A 441 22.82 -14.63 -10.53
C GLN A 441 23.91 -13.58 -10.24
N GLY A 442 24.20 -13.30 -8.97
CA GLY A 442 25.20 -12.32 -8.56
C GLY A 442 24.73 -10.87 -8.57
N LYS A 443 23.45 -10.59 -8.83
CA LYS A 443 22.91 -9.23 -8.78
C LYS A 443 22.77 -8.74 -7.36
N THR A 444 23.10 -7.49 -7.10
CA THR A 444 22.90 -6.82 -5.82
C THR A 444 21.56 -6.11 -5.83
N ILE A 445 20.82 -6.28 -4.76
CA ILE A 445 19.45 -5.78 -4.67
C ILE A 445 19.31 -4.88 -3.43
N VAL A 446 18.83 -3.66 -3.62
CA VAL A 446 18.52 -2.74 -2.53
C VAL A 446 17.00 -2.58 -2.47
N VAL A 447 16.39 -2.99 -1.37
CA VAL A 447 14.95 -2.90 -1.14
C VAL A 447 14.68 -1.78 -0.14
N ILE A 448 14.11 -0.70 -0.63
CA ILE A 448 13.61 0.37 0.24
C ILE A 448 12.23 -0.03 0.71
N THR A 449 12.05 -0.12 2.03
CA THR A 449 10.76 -0.48 2.59
C THR A 449 10.62 -0.06 4.05
N HIS A 450 9.36 0.09 4.47
CA HIS A 450 8.96 0.19 5.86
C HIS A 450 8.23 -1.08 6.34
N ASP A 451 8.13 -2.09 5.48
CA ASP A 451 7.47 -3.35 5.77
C ASP A 451 8.40 -4.28 6.55
N GLU A 452 8.12 -4.43 7.86
CA GLU A 452 8.92 -5.24 8.77
C GLU A 452 8.94 -6.73 8.39
N GLU A 453 7.81 -7.27 7.90
CA GLU A 453 7.68 -8.66 7.49
C GLU A 453 8.53 -8.94 6.25
N LEU A 454 8.44 -8.06 5.24
CA LEU A 454 9.27 -8.13 4.06
C LEU A 454 10.76 -8.07 4.41
N ALA A 455 11.16 -7.04 5.12
CA ALA A 455 12.56 -6.79 5.42
C ALA A 455 13.18 -7.93 6.25
N ALA A 456 12.41 -8.47 7.20
CA ALA A 456 12.83 -9.62 8.00
C ALA A 456 13.04 -10.90 7.19
N ASP A 457 12.20 -11.14 6.18
CA ASP A 457 12.24 -12.40 5.44
C ASP A 457 13.07 -12.34 4.15
N TRP A 458 13.22 -11.17 3.53
CA TRP A 458 13.87 -11.05 2.20
C TRP A 458 15.31 -10.59 2.28
N CYS A 459 15.61 -9.64 3.18
CA CYS A 459 16.92 -9.00 3.21
C CYS A 459 17.96 -9.84 3.96
N ASP A 460 19.18 -9.84 3.49
CA ASP A 460 20.30 -10.44 4.21
C ASP A 460 20.76 -9.51 5.33
N ARG A 461 20.77 -8.21 5.09
CA ARG A 461 21.20 -7.14 5.98
C ARG A 461 20.28 -5.93 5.89
N ILE A 462 20.20 -5.17 6.97
CA ILE A 462 19.39 -3.93 7.03
C ILE A 462 20.31 -2.73 7.27
N ILE A 463 20.08 -1.67 6.51
CA ILE A 463 20.62 -0.34 6.78
C ILE A 463 19.45 0.51 7.27
N ALA A 464 19.50 0.90 8.54
CA ALA A 464 18.49 1.76 9.14
C ALA A 464 18.96 3.23 9.04
N LEU A 465 18.23 4.04 8.29
CA LEU A 465 18.43 5.49 8.29
C LEU A 465 17.71 6.06 9.52
N GLN A 466 18.48 6.62 10.44
CA GLN A 466 18.00 7.27 11.68
C GLN A 466 18.16 8.78 11.53
N ASP A 467 17.38 9.58 12.26
CA ASP A 467 17.46 11.06 12.26
C ASP A 467 18.82 11.60 12.68
#